data_9a0faf23cfd8d09d3b7aa26dbde79d26
#
_entry.id   9a0faf23cfd8d09d3b7aa26dbde79d26
#
_cell.length_a   1.000
_cell.length_b   1.000
_cell.length_c   1.000
_cell.angle_alpha   90.00
_cell.angle_beta   90.00
_cell.angle_gamma   90.00
#
_symmetry.space_group_name_H-M   'P 1'
#
loop_
_entity.id
_entity.type
_entity.pdbx_description
1 polymer ?
#
loop_
_entity_poly.entity_id
_entity_poly.type
_entity_poly.pdbx_seq_one_letter_code
_entity_poly.pdbx_strand_id
1 'polypeptide(L)'
;MRILLLILLTVCTCRLSVAQETPFRHGRLDNGLTYYVRATGASAGKADFYLVQNVGALMEEDHQNGLAHVLEHMAFHATENFPEGVPAFLKRRGIRDLNAYTGADETVYHINGVPTADRGLVDSCLLILHDWSGFLQLRADEMEIERKVILEERRQGMDLSQRMQSKLNAYLYNHSKYATHDVIGTPEVLNHFTPDEVRAYYHDFYRPDQQAVIVLGDIDPAAVETGLKRLFSDIPKRVNPKPRVVYTIPDNEQPEYCRLIDEDIPQNAVVLMKRFRKPEIRTLNEQIKDQLCREFYNQIVGERLNEFIQEEDASFLSAQAGVHDMVRGYEGQNIAVTPLPGMEEEAVRQVLEQLERIHRYAITDGKLKELTDNYRLGLKQSVAMLNRMPNSVYLKIYQDNFLLGYPLADVAAKLDATWHLLDSIDSRAVHAWLDRWNAGDLNRVYAVQGNNPDYPFPDRESLTRLIREARSTSPEPYAQALGDTLPPLMDFVPAAGAIVRTKALKPLGAEEWTLDNGARVYYKYTDYESGEFNLLAGSRGGRSLLPAEDLPSADALNTLFLQYGLYKHPARQLNAIMRGHNIDININ
;
A
#
# COMPACT_ATOMS: atom_id res chain seq x y z
N MET A 1 -55.04 -22.32 38.79
CA MET A 1 -55.08 -21.60 37.56
C MET A 1 -53.68 -20.99 37.34
N ARG A 2 -52.82 -21.73 36.66
CA ARG A 2 -51.39 -21.38 36.43
C ARG A 2 -51.28 -20.67 35.09
N ILE A 3 -50.87 -19.42 35.12
CA ILE A 3 -50.56 -18.63 33.91
C ILE A 3 -49.10 -18.92 33.56
N LEU A 4 -48.89 -19.58 32.41
CA LEU A 4 -47.57 -19.78 31.80
C LEU A 4 -47.18 -18.52 31.07
N LEU A 5 -46.12 -17.85 31.53
CA LEU A 5 -45.51 -16.73 30.81
C LEU A 5 -44.50 -17.31 29.80
N LEU A 6 -44.83 -17.27 28.51
CA LEU A 6 -43.90 -17.57 27.41
C LEU A 6 -43.06 -16.32 27.17
N ILE A 7 -41.80 -16.35 27.57
CA ILE A 7 -40.80 -15.35 27.14
C ILE A 7 -40.29 -15.76 25.77
N LEU A 8 -40.73 -15.05 24.74
CA LEU A 8 -40.20 -15.17 23.38
C LEU A 8 -38.84 -14.48 23.37
N LEU A 9 -37.76 -15.25 23.39
CA LEU A 9 -36.41 -14.76 23.14
C LEU A 9 -36.31 -14.46 21.64
N THR A 10 -36.52 -13.22 21.25
CA THR A 10 -36.20 -12.74 19.89
C THR A 10 -34.69 -12.61 19.81
N VAL A 11 -34.05 -13.64 19.30
CA VAL A 11 -32.64 -13.55 18.83
C VAL A 11 -32.66 -12.64 17.62
N CYS A 12 -32.31 -11.38 17.84
CA CYS A 12 -32.07 -10.42 16.78
C CYS A 12 -30.77 -10.83 16.04
N THR A 13 -30.90 -11.76 15.10
CA THR A 13 -29.83 -11.99 14.12
C THR A 13 -29.78 -10.73 13.26
N CYS A 14 -28.87 -9.80 13.54
CA CYS A 14 -28.45 -8.79 12.58
C CYS A 14 -27.88 -9.51 11.36
N ARG A 15 -28.73 -9.89 10.44
CA ARG A 15 -28.29 -10.15 9.08
C ARG A 15 -27.91 -8.79 8.51
N LEU A 16 -26.62 -8.58 8.31
CA LEU A 16 -26.15 -7.54 7.41
C LEU A 16 -26.97 -7.69 6.13
N SER A 17 -27.75 -6.67 5.76
CA SER A 17 -28.45 -6.66 4.48
C SER A 17 -27.38 -6.80 3.40
N VAL A 18 -27.26 -8.00 2.84
CA VAL A 18 -26.35 -8.25 1.72
C VAL A 18 -26.80 -7.32 0.60
N ALA A 19 -25.99 -6.31 0.34
CA ALA A 19 -26.18 -5.46 -0.83
C ALA A 19 -26.26 -6.39 -2.05
N GLN A 20 -27.20 -6.11 -2.95
CA GLN A 20 -27.40 -6.89 -4.15
C GLN A 20 -26.06 -7.00 -4.90
N GLU A 21 -25.55 -8.22 -5.11
CA GLU A 21 -24.26 -8.43 -5.77
C GLU A 21 -24.26 -7.71 -7.12
N THR A 22 -23.28 -6.85 -7.32
CA THR A 22 -23.09 -6.23 -8.63
C THR A 22 -22.71 -7.29 -9.64
N PRO A 23 -23.27 -7.25 -10.88
CA PRO A 23 -23.01 -8.28 -11.87
C PRO A 23 -21.50 -8.47 -12.12
N PHE A 24 -21.03 -9.70 -12.00
CA PHE A 24 -19.64 -10.11 -12.16
C PHE A 24 -19.53 -11.25 -13.18
N ARG A 25 -18.53 -11.17 -14.06
CA ARG A 25 -18.15 -12.20 -15.02
C ARG A 25 -16.67 -12.49 -14.90
N HIS A 26 -16.34 -13.75 -14.81
CA HIS A 26 -14.97 -14.24 -14.73
C HIS A 26 -14.85 -15.53 -15.53
N GLY A 27 -13.71 -15.73 -16.16
CA GLY A 27 -13.45 -16.97 -16.89
C GLY A 27 -12.07 -17.01 -17.49
N ARG A 28 -11.81 -18.11 -18.20
CA ARG A 28 -10.59 -18.32 -18.96
C ARG A 28 -10.96 -18.77 -20.36
N LEU A 29 -10.38 -18.11 -21.37
CA LEU A 29 -10.58 -18.48 -22.77
C LEU A 29 -9.79 -19.75 -23.12
N ASP A 30 -10.13 -20.40 -24.22
CA ASP A 30 -9.46 -21.62 -24.68
C ASP A 30 -7.97 -21.40 -24.97
N ASN A 31 -7.58 -20.19 -25.37
CA ASN A 31 -6.17 -19.82 -25.56
C ASN A 31 -5.42 -19.56 -24.26
N GLY A 32 -6.09 -19.54 -23.12
CA GLY A 32 -5.50 -19.37 -21.80
C GLY A 32 -5.65 -17.99 -21.17
N LEU A 33 -6.18 -16.98 -21.90
CA LEU A 33 -6.39 -15.65 -21.36
C LEU A 33 -7.45 -15.69 -20.25
N THR A 34 -7.14 -15.09 -19.11
CA THR A 34 -8.06 -14.92 -17.99
C THR A 34 -8.78 -13.57 -18.10
N TYR A 35 -10.03 -13.48 -17.66
CA TYR A 35 -10.73 -12.20 -17.62
C TYR A 35 -11.58 -12.05 -16.36
N TYR A 36 -11.72 -10.79 -15.93
CA TYR A 36 -12.55 -10.33 -14.81
C TYR A 36 -13.31 -9.10 -15.26
N VAL A 37 -14.63 -9.16 -15.25
CA VAL A 37 -15.49 -8.04 -15.67
C VAL A 37 -16.53 -7.81 -14.58
N ARG A 38 -16.54 -6.63 -13.98
CA ARG A 38 -17.45 -6.31 -12.89
C ARG A 38 -18.10 -4.95 -13.06
N ALA A 39 -19.42 -4.92 -12.91
CA ALA A 39 -20.13 -3.66 -12.71
C ALA A 39 -19.81 -3.13 -11.29
N THR A 40 -19.45 -1.85 -11.19
CA THR A 40 -19.18 -1.16 -9.91
C THR A 40 -19.91 0.17 -9.88
N GLY A 41 -20.27 0.65 -8.69
CA GLY A 41 -20.91 1.96 -8.49
C GLY A 41 -19.94 3.09 -8.14
N ALA A 42 -18.62 2.84 -8.24
CA ALA A 42 -17.60 3.81 -7.83
C ALA A 42 -17.62 5.11 -8.64
N SER A 43 -17.85 4.98 -9.95
CA SER A 43 -17.78 6.09 -10.89
C SER A 43 -18.91 5.98 -11.91
N ALA A 44 -20.02 6.67 -11.66
CA ALA A 44 -21.15 6.66 -12.57
C ALA A 44 -20.74 7.11 -13.99
N GLY A 45 -21.16 6.37 -15.00
CA GLY A 45 -20.89 6.64 -16.40
C GLY A 45 -19.43 6.42 -16.84
N LYS A 46 -18.58 5.77 -16.02
CA LYS A 46 -17.17 5.52 -16.33
C LYS A 46 -16.74 4.10 -16.04
N ALA A 47 -15.71 3.64 -16.75
CA ALA A 47 -15.06 2.35 -16.52
C ALA A 47 -13.54 2.44 -16.65
N ASP A 48 -12.86 1.48 -16.03
CA ASP A 48 -11.42 1.30 -16.03
C ASP A 48 -11.08 -0.03 -16.68
N PHE A 49 -10.03 -0.03 -17.51
CA PHE A 49 -9.58 -1.16 -18.32
C PHE A 49 -8.14 -1.48 -18.00
N TYR A 50 -7.84 -2.75 -17.74
CA TYR A 50 -6.51 -3.21 -17.39
C TYR A 50 -6.12 -4.44 -18.21
N LEU A 51 -4.85 -4.47 -18.67
CA LEU A 51 -4.18 -5.67 -19.11
C LEU A 51 -3.08 -5.98 -18.10
N VAL A 52 -3.20 -7.11 -17.42
CA VAL A 52 -2.21 -7.60 -16.46
C VAL A 52 -1.39 -8.70 -17.13
N GLN A 53 -0.10 -8.45 -17.25
CA GLN A 53 0.88 -9.36 -17.81
C GLN A 53 1.65 -10.02 -16.65
N ASN A 54 1.57 -11.35 -16.50
CA ASN A 54 2.31 -12.11 -15.48
C ASN A 54 3.76 -12.33 -15.89
N VAL A 55 4.41 -11.30 -16.39
CA VAL A 55 5.78 -11.24 -16.88
C VAL A 55 6.32 -9.86 -16.63
N GLY A 56 7.52 -9.77 -16.09
CA GLY A 56 8.27 -8.54 -15.82
C GLY A 56 9.77 -8.77 -16.02
N ALA A 57 10.59 -7.90 -15.45
CA ALA A 57 12.04 -7.87 -15.66
C ALA A 57 12.75 -9.22 -15.34
N LEU A 58 12.23 -10.04 -14.46
CA LEU A 58 12.85 -11.34 -14.13
C LEU A 58 12.83 -12.35 -15.28
N MET A 59 11.98 -12.15 -16.29
CA MET A 59 11.96 -13.05 -17.45
C MET A 59 13.02 -12.72 -18.49
N GLU A 60 13.69 -11.59 -18.35
CA GLU A 60 14.80 -11.17 -19.18
C GLU A 60 16.03 -12.06 -18.98
N GLU A 61 16.81 -12.25 -20.00
CA GLU A 61 18.18 -12.74 -19.89
C GLU A 61 19.12 -11.57 -19.54
N ASP A 62 20.35 -11.85 -19.10
CA ASP A 62 21.27 -10.80 -18.64
C ASP A 62 21.51 -9.70 -19.71
N HIS A 63 21.57 -10.11 -20.99
CA HIS A 63 21.73 -9.19 -22.11
C HIS A 63 20.43 -8.44 -22.52
N GLN A 64 19.31 -8.76 -21.85
CA GLN A 64 18.00 -8.17 -22.10
C GLN A 64 17.54 -7.25 -20.95
N ASN A 65 18.40 -6.99 -19.96
CA ASN A 65 18.04 -6.25 -18.76
C ASN A 65 17.49 -4.85 -19.09
N GLY A 66 16.17 -4.65 -18.87
CA GLY A 66 15.40 -3.46 -19.17
C GLY A 66 14.43 -3.60 -20.35
N LEU A 67 14.43 -4.71 -21.11
CA LEU A 67 13.55 -4.87 -22.27
C LEU A 67 12.06 -4.99 -21.89
N ALA A 68 11.73 -5.48 -20.69
CA ALA A 68 10.36 -5.48 -20.19
C ALA A 68 9.83 -4.03 -20.07
N HIS A 69 10.64 -3.11 -19.56
CA HIS A 69 10.31 -1.70 -19.45
C HIS A 69 10.31 -1.00 -20.84
N VAL A 70 11.26 -1.33 -21.72
CA VAL A 70 11.22 -0.88 -23.12
C VAL A 70 9.89 -1.27 -23.78
N LEU A 71 9.41 -2.50 -23.58
CA LEU A 71 8.12 -2.95 -24.11
C LEU A 71 6.93 -2.20 -23.52
N GLU A 72 7.00 -1.83 -22.25
CA GLU A 72 5.98 -1.00 -21.62
C GLU A 72 5.84 0.32 -22.37
N HIS A 73 6.94 1.03 -22.63
CA HIS A 73 6.98 2.26 -23.42
C HIS A 73 6.45 2.05 -24.84
N MET A 74 6.84 0.95 -25.48
CA MET A 74 6.43 0.64 -26.85
C MET A 74 4.91 0.38 -26.97
N ALA A 75 4.21 0.02 -25.90
CA ALA A 75 2.76 -0.14 -25.91
C ALA A 75 2.01 1.19 -26.14
N PHE A 76 2.65 2.32 -25.89
CA PHE A 76 2.08 3.64 -26.17
C PHE A 76 2.31 4.11 -27.61
N HIS A 77 3.12 3.41 -28.40
CA HIS A 77 3.39 3.66 -29.81
C HIS A 77 2.41 2.94 -30.74
N ALA A 78 2.84 2.68 -31.96
CA ALA A 78 2.02 2.09 -33.00
C ALA A 78 1.65 0.63 -32.67
N THR A 79 0.35 0.33 -32.78
CA THR A 79 -0.20 -1.02 -32.74
C THR A 79 -0.88 -1.34 -34.06
N GLU A 80 -1.36 -2.57 -34.22
CA GLU A 80 -2.03 -2.98 -35.47
C GLU A 80 -3.21 -2.09 -35.81
N ASN A 81 -4.09 -1.79 -34.85
CA ASN A 81 -5.30 -1.01 -35.05
C ASN A 81 -5.13 0.50 -34.73
N PHE A 82 -4.04 0.89 -34.09
CA PHE A 82 -3.74 2.28 -33.73
C PHE A 82 -2.36 2.71 -34.23
N PRO A 83 -2.20 2.90 -35.55
CA PRO A 83 -0.89 3.16 -36.15
C PRO A 83 -0.27 4.53 -35.81
N GLU A 84 -1.07 5.47 -35.28
CA GLU A 84 -0.63 6.78 -34.79
C GLU A 84 -0.32 6.78 -33.29
N GLY A 85 -0.39 5.60 -32.65
CA GLY A 85 -0.21 5.42 -31.21
C GLY A 85 -1.50 5.59 -30.40
N VAL A 86 -1.58 4.79 -29.33
CA VAL A 86 -2.74 4.74 -28.43
C VAL A 86 -3.01 6.09 -27.74
N PRO A 87 -2.02 6.84 -27.21
CA PRO A 87 -2.24 8.13 -26.55
C PRO A 87 -2.88 9.16 -27.46
N ALA A 88 -2.49 9.20 -28.75
CA ALA A 88 -3.07 10.13 -29.71
C ALA A 88 -4.56 9.85 -29.94
N PHE A 89 -4.94 8.58 -30.04
CA PHE A 89 -6.35 8.16 -30.15
C PHE A 89 -7.17 8.54 -28.92
N LEU A 90 -6.70 8.18 -27.72
CA LEU A 90 -7.40 8.43 -26.46
C LEU A 90 -7.54 9.91 -26.14
N LYS A 91 -6.50 10.70 -26.38
CA LYS A 91 -6.50 12.16 -26.20
C LYS A 91 -7.58 12.84 -27.05
N ARG A 92 -7.76 12.41 -28.31
CA ARG A 92 -8.86 12.93 -29.19
C ARG A 92 -10.26 12.61 -28.65
N ARG A 93 -10.39 11.58 -27.80
CA ARG A 93 -11.63 11.17 -27.14
C ARG A 93 -11.77 11.74 -25.72
N GLY A 94 -10.85 12.61 -25.30
CA GLY A 94 -10.89 13.25 -23.98
C GLY A 94 -10.38 12.38 -22.82
N ILE A 95 -9.83 11.19 -23.09
CA ILE A 95 -9.23 10.31 -22.09
C ILE A 95 -7.77 10.71 -21.88
N ARG A 96 -7.38 10.91 -20.62
CA ARG A 96 -6.05 11.35 -20.22
C ARG A 96 -5.37 10.43 -19.21
N ASP A 97 -6.14 9.60 -18.53
CA ASP A 97 -5.63 8.66 -17.54
C ASP A 97 -5.30 7.33 -18.23
N LEU A 98 -4.14 7.34 -18.86
CA LEU A 98 -3.50 6.22 -19.53
C LEU A 98 -2.11 6.08 -18.93
N ASN A 99 -1.81 4.90 -18.36
CA ASN A 99 -0.50 4.62 -17.78
C ASN A 99 -0.20 3.12 -17.80
N ALA A 100 1.05 2.78 -17.45
CA ALA A 100 1.49 1.42 -17.22
C ALA A 100 2.57 1.39 -16.14
N TYR A 101 2.92 0.22 -15.67
CA TYR A 101 4.10 0.01 -14.85
C TYR A 101 4.68 -1.38 -15.11
N THR A 102 5.99 -1.47 -15.03
CA THR A 102 6.74 -2.73 -15.06
C THR A 102 7.32 -3.01 -13.68
N GLY A 103 7.10 -4.22 -13.19
CA GLY A 103 7.71 -4.75 -11.99
C GLY A 103 8.71 -5.88 -12.29
N ALA A 104 9.24 -6.47 -11.25
CA ALA A 104 10.11 -7.65 -11.38
C ALA A 104 9.35 -8.84 -11.99
N ASP A 105 8.11 -9.05 -11.57
CA ASP A 105 7.31 -10.24 -11.86
C ASP A 105 6.13 -10.00 -12.81
N GLU A 106 5.70 -8.75 -13.00
CA GLU A 106 4.53 -8.39 -13.82
C GLU A 106 4.69 -7.05 -14.52
N THR A 107 3.91 -6.85 -15.58
CA THR A 107 3.68 -5.55 -16.23
C THR A 107 2.18 -5.30 -16.32
N VAL A 108 1.72 -4.11 -16.02
CA VAL A 108 0.30 -3.75 -16.02
C VAL A 108 0.08 -2.48 -16.82
N TYR A 109 -0.87 -2.54 -17.74
CA TYR A 109 -1.32 -1.42 -18.56
C TYR A 109 -2.74 -1.05 -18.16
N HIS A 110 -3.07 0.23 -18.14
CA HIS A 110 -4.42 0.65 -17.79
C HIS A 110 -4.89 1.92 -18.52
N ILE A 111 -6.20 1.99 -18.69
CA ILE A 111 -6.94 3.14 -19.20
C ILE A 111 -8.08 3.39 -18.21
N ASN A 112 -8.02 4.49 -17.47
CA ASN A 112 -9.01 4.78 -16.42
C ASN A 112 -9.98 5.88 -16.85
N GLY A 113 -11.16 5.88 -16.20
CA GLY A 113 -12.15 6.93 -16.33
C GLY A 113 -12.81 7.04 -17.70
N VAL A 114 -12.87 5.95 -18.46
CA VAL A 114 -13.45 5.89 -19.81
C VAL A 114 -14.97 6.09 -19.75
N PRO A 115 -15.54 7.09 -20.44
CA PRO A 115 -17.00 7.27 -20.53
C PRO A 115 -17.70 6.06 -21.15
N THR A 116 -18.68 5.48 -20.44
CA THR A 116 -19.39 4.25 -20.87
C THR A 116 -20.64 4.51 -21.72
N ALA A 117 -21.10 5.76 -21.80
CA ALA A 117 -22.20 6.13 -22.69
C ALA A 117 -21.88 5.95 -24.17
N ASP A 118 -20.62 6.06 -24.56
CA ASP A 118 -20.11 5.75 -25.91
C ASP A 118 -19.64 4.30 -25.97
N ARG A 119 -20.52 3.39 -26.42
CA ARG A 119 -20.20 1.97 -26.59
C ARG A 119 -19.04 1.73 -27.56
N GLY A 120 -18.91 2.55 -28.61
CA GLY A 120 -17.80 2.45 -29.55
C GLY A 120 -16.46 2.75 -28.89
N LEU A 121 -16.45 3.61 -27.87
CA LEU A 121 -15.25 3.92 -27.09
C LEU A 121 -14.89 2.74 -26.15
N VAL A 122 -15.87 2.12 -25.51
CA VAL A 122 -15.67 0.90 -24.72
C VAL A 122 -15.07 -0.22 -25.57
N ASP A 123 -15.65 -0.46 -26.77
CA ASP A 123 -15.13 -1.43 -27.73
C ASP A 123 -13.71 -1.08 -28.20
N SER A 124 -13.42 0.20 -28.40
CA SER A 124 -12.07 0.66 -28.74
C SER A 124 -11.07 0.42 -27.62
N CYS A 125 -11.45 0.62 -26.35
CA CYS A 125 -10.58 0.31 -25.23
C CYS A 125 -10.28 -1.20 -25.12
N LEU A 126 -11.28 -2.05 -25.36
CA LEU A 126 -11.04 -3.51 -25.44
C LEU A 126 -10.11 -3.86 -26.61
N LEU A 127 -10.23 -3.18 -27.76
CA LEU A 127 -9.32 -3.36 -28.91
C LEU A 127 -7.90 -2.88 -28.60
N ILE A 128 -7.74 -1.83 -27.80
CA ILE A 128 -6.41 -1.39 -27.33
C ILE A 128 -5.77 -2.48 -26.45
N LEU A 129 -6.54 -3.04 -25.48
CA LEU A 129 -6.00 -4.13 -24.65
C LEU A 129 -5.64 -5.36 -25.49
N HIS A 130 -6.43 -5.65 -26.53
CA HIS A 130 -6.14 -6.72 -27.49
C HIS A 130 -4.83 -6.46 -28.21
N ASP A 131 -4.63 -5.26 -28.74
CA ASP A 131 -3.40 -4.89 -29.43
C ASP A 131 -2.17 -4.95 -28.52
N TRP A 132 -2.30 -4.50 -27.28
CA TRP A 132 -1.24 -4.62 -26.28
C TRP A 132 -0.88 -6.08 -25.97
N SER A 133 -1.86 -6.97 -26.03
CA SER A 133 -1.67 -8.37 -25.68
C SER A 133 -0.81 -9.15 -26.69
N GLY A 134 -0.82 -8.76 -27.98
CA GLY A 134 -0.15 -9.54 -28.99
C GLY A 134 0.13 -8.85 -30.32
N PHE A 135 -0.20 -7.54 -30.48
CA PHE A 135 -0.22 -6.85 -31.79
C PHE A 135 0.48 -5.49 -31.78
N LEU A 136 1.53 -5.34 -30.94
CA LEU A 136 2.42 -4.19 -30.98
C LEU A 136 3.25 -4.23 -32.28
N GLN A 137 3.40 -3.09 -32.97
CA GLN A 137 4.18 -3.04 -34.23
C GLN A 137 5.69 -3.03 -33.99
N LEU A 138 6.16 -2.57 -32.85
CA LEU A 138 7.54 -2.56 -32.41
C LEU A 138 8.49 -2.02 -33.51
N ARG A 139 8.21 -0.80 -33.99
CA ARG A 139 8.97 -0.14 -35.05
C ARG A 139 10.35 0.27 -34.54
N ALA A 140 11.37 0.06 -35.34
CA ALA A 140 12.76 0.33 -34.95
C ALA A 140 13.03 1.83 -34.69
N ASP A 141 12.41 2.71 -35.47
CA ASP A 141 12.53 4.17 -35.31
C ASP A 141 11.86 4.66 -34.00
N GLU A 142 10.71 4.10 -33.61
CA GLU A 142 10.05 4.39 -32.33
C GLU A 142 10.88 3.88 -31.15
N MET A 143 11.50 2.70 -31.26
CA MET A 143 12.42 2.16 -30.23
C MET A 143 13.64 3.06 -30.01
N GLU A 144 14.17 3.65 -31.06
CA GLU A 144 15.30 4.58 -30.93
C GLU A 144 14.92 5.92 -30.28
N ILE A 145 13.66 6.32 -30.38
CA ILE A 145 13.12 7.46 -29.64
C ILE A 145 13.03 7.09 -28.16
N GLU A 146 12.39 5.94 -27.84
CA GLU A 146 12.17 5.49 -26.46
C GLU A 146 13.47 5.14 -25.73
N ARG A 147 14.48 4.62 -26.44
CA ARG A 147 15.81 4.43 -25.87
C ARG A 147 16.32 5.69 -25.16
N LYS A 148 16.16 6.85 -25.81
CA LYS A 148 16.62 8.15 -25.27
C LYS A 148 15.76 8.59 -24.10
N VAL A 149 14.45 8.34 -24.17
CA VAL A 149 13.49 8.65 -23.10
C VAL A 149 13.83 7.84 -21.86
N ILE A 150 14.00 6.53 -21.98
CA ILE A 150 14.31 5.63 -20.86
C ILE A 150 15.69 5.93 -20.25
N LEU A 151 16.69 6.25 -21.06
CA LEU A 151 17.99 6.67 -20.53
C LEU A 151 17.90 7.99 -19.74
N GLU A 152 17.06 8.91 -20.18
CA GLU A 152 16.83 10.16 -19.45
C GLU A 152 15.99 9.93 -18.20
N GLU A 153 14.96 9.09 -18.24
CA GLU A 153 14.20 8.66 -17.09
C GLU A 153 15.10 8.01 -16.01
N ARG A 154 15.97 7.08 -16.44
CA ARG A 154 16.96 6.49 -15.55
C ARG A 154 17.85 7.55 -14.90
N ARG A 155 18.32 8.54 -15.70
CA ARG A 155 19.16 9.63 -15.19
C ARG A 155 18.43 10.48 -14.14
N GLN A 156 17.16 10.80 -14.38
CA GLN A 156 16.32 11.60 -13.47
C GLN A 156 15.87 10.80 -12.25
N GLY A 157 15.61 9.51 -12.41
CA GLY A 157 15.19 8.62 -11.33
C GLY A 157 16.29 8.23 -10.34
N MET A 158 17.58 8.56 -10.63
CA MET A 158 18.72 8.24 -9.75
C MET A 158 18.84 9.23 -8.58
N ASP A 159 17.75 9.43 -7.85
CA ASP A 159 17.77 10.17 -6.58
C ASP A 159 18.48 9.38 -5.47
N LEU A 160 18.61 9.98 -4.28
CA LEU A 160 19.26 9.34 -3.13
C LEU A 160 18.59 8.00 -2.78
N SER A 161 17.27 7.97 -2.75
CA SER A 161 16.51 6.76 -2.39
C SER A 161 16.81 5.62 -3.35
N GLN A 162 16.76 5.88 -4.66
CA GLN A 162 17.04 4.89 -5.69
C GLN A 162 18.49 4.41 -5.65
N ARG A 163 19.47 5.32 -5.44
CA ARG A 163 20.87 4.93 -5.29
C ARG A 163 21.09 4.01 -4.09
N MET A 164 20.45 4.32 -2.97
CA MET A 164 20.55 3.50 -1.75
C MET A 164 19.86 2.14 -1.93
N GLN A 165 18.65 2.15 -2.50
CA GLN A 165 17.90 0.92 -2.73
C GLN A 165 18.65 -0.03 -3.71
N SER A 166 19.20 0.50 -4.80
CA SER A 166 19.98 -0.30 -5.74
C SER A 166 21.20 -0.96 -5.09
N LYS A 167 21.93 -0.22 -4.23
CA LYS A 167 23.04 -0.78 -3.47
C LYS A 167 22.59 -1.85 -2.47
N LEU A 168 21.46 -1.62 -1.79
CA LEU A 168 20.92 -2.53 -0.79
C LEU A 168 20.40 -3.83 -1.40
N ASN A 169 19.80 -3.75 -2.60
CA ASN A 169 19.15 -4.90 -3.26
C ASN A 169 20.10 -6.08 -3.45
N ALA A 170 21.39 -5.83 -3.72
CA ALA A 170 22.39 -6.88 -3.85
C ALA A 170 22.45 -7.80 -2.61
N TYR A 171 22.43 -7.21 -1.44
CA TYR A 171 22.45 -7.90 -0.16
C TYR A 171 21.06 -8.41 0.24
N LEU A 172 20.05 -7.55 0.07
CA LEU A 172 18.68 -7.89 0.46
C LEU A 172 18.13 -9.08 -0.31
N TYR A 173 18.48 -9.20 -1.58
CA TYR A 173 18.08 -10.32 -2.44
C TYR A 173 19.19 -11.33 -2.69
N ASN A 174 20.24 -11.32 -1.85
CA ASN A 174 21.33 -12.27 -1.83
C ASN A 174 21.83 -12.63 -3.25
N HIS A 175 22.21 -11.61 -4.01
CA HIS A 175 22.73 -11.70 -5.38
C HIS A 175 21.87 -12.54 -6.35
N SER A 176 20.60 -12.77 -6.01
CA SER A 176 19.64 -13.43 -6.91
C SER A 176 19.27 -12.55 -8.10
N LYS A 177 18.47 -13.08 -8.99
CA LYS A 177 17.96 -12.33 -10.14
C LYS A 177 17.16 -11.08 -9.74
N TYR A 178 16.49 -11.09 -8.59
CA TYR A 178 15.87 -9.89 -8.01
C TYR A 178 16.87 -8.77 -7.68
N ALA A 179 18.13 -9.11 -7.44
CA ALA A 179 19.19 -8.14 -7.16
C ALA A 179 19.89 -7.62 -8.43
N THR A 180 19.95 -8.45 -9.48
CA THR A 180 20.76 -8.18 -10.68
C THR A 180 19.96 -7.63 -11.85
N HIS A 181 18.63 -7.79 -11.85
CA HIS A 181 17.74 -7.27 -12.89
C HIS A 181 17.04 -6.02 -12.39
N ASP A 182 17.60 -4.88 -12.73
CA ASP A 182 16.97 -3.56 -12.51
C ASP A 182 15.85 -3.37 -13.55
N VAL A 183 14.64 -3.07 -13.09
CA VAL A 183 13.47 -2.91 -13.96
C VAL A 183 13.69 -1.86 -15.04
N ILE A 184 14.32 -0.74 -14.69
CA ILE A 184 14.63 0.32 -15.67
C ILE A 184 15.73 -0.09 -16.66
N GLY A 185 16.45 -1.17 -16.39
CA GLY A 185 17.53 -1.67 -17.22
C GLY A 185 18.89 -1.08 -16.91
N THR A 186 19.93 -1.75 -17.41
CA THR A 186 21.31 -1.27 -17.28
C THR A 186 21.69 -0.35 -18.44
N PRO A 187 22.57 0.66 -18.21
CA PRO A 187 23.03 1.53 -19.29
C PRO A 187 23.68 0.76 -20.44
N GLU A 188 24.34 -0.34 -20.13
CA GLU A 188 24.99 -1.19 -21.13
C GLU A 188 23.96 -1.79 -22.09
N VAL A 189 22.91 -2.42 -21.58
CA VAL A 189 21.85 -3.01 -22.40
C VAL A 189 21.05 -1.90 -23.10
N LEU A 190 20.64 -0.86 -22.37
CA LEU A 190 19.83 0.23 -22.92
C LEU A 190 20.52 0.95 -24.09
N ASN A 191 21.84 1.09 -24.09
CA ASN A 191 22.56 1.71 -25.19
C ASN A 191 22.72 0.79 -26.41
N HIS A 192 22.62 -0.54 -26.27
CA HIS A 192 23.01 -1.48 -27.31
C HIS A 192 21.95 -2.48 -27.74
N PHE A 193 20.77 -2.56 -27.04
CA PHE A 193 19.74 -3.51 -27.45
C PHE A 193 19.29 -3.30 -28.89
N THR A 194 18.95 -4.36 -29.55
CA THR A 194 18.45 -4.35 -30.93
C THR A 194 16.92 -4.49 -30.96
N PRO A 195 16.24 -3.97 -32.01
CA PRO A 195 14.82 -4.19 -32.20
C PRO A 195 14.42 -5.66 -32.23
N ASP A 196 15.28 -6.54 -32.70
CA ASP A 196 14.99 -7.98 -32.77
C ASP A 196 15.01 -8.65 -31.39
N GLU A 197 15.85 -8.18 -30.46
CA GLU A 197 15.84 -8.65 -29.07
C GLU A 197 14.53 -8.26 -28.36
N VAL A 198 14.05 -7.03 -28.56
CA VAL A 198 12.75 -6.59 -28.02
C VAL A 198 11.60 -7.42 -28.59
N ARG A 199 11.61 -7.65 -29.92
CA ARG A 199 10.61 -8.50 -30.58
C ARG A 199 10.66 -9.95 -30.11
N ALA A 200 11.86 -10.49 -29.88
CA ALA A 200 12.04 -11.84 -29.36
C ALA A 200 11.45 -11.97 -27.94
N TYR A 201 11.75 -11.02 -27.05
CA TYR A 201 11.18 -10.99 -25.69
C TYR A 201 9.65 -10.87 -25.73
N TYR A 202 9.11 -9.98 -26.55
CA TYR A 202 7.66 -9.83 -26.74
C TYR A 202 7.03 -11.12 -27.25
N HIS A 203 7.60 -11.74 -28.28
CA HIS A 203 7.13 -13.00 -28.83
C HIS A 203 7.15 -14.14 -27.80
N ASP A 204 8.17 -14.22 -26.94
CA ASP A 204 8.31 -15.29 -25.98
C ASP A 204 7.32 -15.18 -24.83
N PHE A 205 7.01 -13.96 -24.36
CA PHE A 205 6.33 -13.75 -23.10
C PHE A 205 4.97 -13.08 -23.20
N TYR A 206 4.67 -12.29 -24.26
CA TYR A 206 3.35 -11.69 -24.44
C TYR A 206 2.42 -12.68 -25.13
N ARG A 207 1.70 -13.44 -24.31
CA ARG A 207 0.83 -14.49 -24.77
C ARG A 207 -0.36 -14.68 -23.83
N PRO A 208 -1.52 -15.13 -24.34
CA PRO A 208 -2.78 -15.18 -23.59
C PRO A 208 -2.72 -15.94 -22.26
N ASP A 209 -1.93 -17.03 -22.17
CA ASP A 209 -1.84 -17.83 -20.96
C ASP A 209 -1.08 -17.15 -19.80
N GLN A 210 -0.41 -16.04 -20.08
CA GLN A 210 0.25 -15.17 -19.10
C GLN A 210 -0.46 -13.83 -18.93
N GLN A 211 -1.70 -13.69 -19.41
CA GLN A 211 -2.42 -12.42 -19.44
C GLN A 211 -3.77 -12.51 -18.75
N ALA A 212 -4.17 -11.42 -18.10
CA ALA A 212 -5.53 -11.19 -17.65
C ALA A 212 -6.04 -9.83 -18.09
N VAL A 213 -7.30 -9.79 -18.56
CA VAL A 213 -8.03 -8.55 -18.81
C VAL A 213 -8.97 -8.30 -17.63
N ILE A 214 -8.91 -7.10 -17.07
CA ILE A 214 -9.79 -6.66 -15.98
C ILE A 214 -10.56 -5.42 -16.43
N VAL A 215 -11.89 -5.45 -16.34
CA VAL A 215 -12.74 -4.28 -16.64
C VAL A 215 -13.68 -4.01 -15.48
N LEU A 216 -13.64 -2.78 -14.96
CA LEU A 216 -14.35 -2.37 -13.75
C LEU A 216 -15.09 -1.04 -14.00
N GLY A 217 -16.33 -0.91 -13.59
CA GLY A 217 -17.03 0.37 -13.68
C GLY A 217 -18.51 0.27 -13.99
N ASP A 218 -19.09 1.36 -14.47
CA ASP A 218 -20.50 1.44 -14.88
C ASP A 218 -20.69 0.84 -16.28
N ILE A 219 -20.72 -0.49 -16.35
CA ILE A 219 -20.75 -1.29 -17.57
C ILE A 219 -21.83 -2.39 -17.49
N ASP A 220 -22.21 -2.93 -18.65
CA ASP A 220 -22.88 -4.23 -18.74
C ASP A 220 -21.82 -5.34 -18.87
N PRO A 221 -21.58 -6.15 -17.83
CA PRO A 221 -20.56 -7.19 -17.85
C PRO A 221 -20.79 -8.26 -18.91
N ALA A 222 -22.05 -8.53 -19.28
CA ALA A 222 -22.34 -9.53 -20.31
C ALA A 222 -21.98 -9.01 -21.72
N ALA A 223 -22.23 -7.73 -21.97
CA ALA A 223 -21.85 -7.10 -23.23
C ALA A 223 -20.32 -7.01 -23.37
N VAL A 224 -19.62 -6.60 -22.30
CA VAL A 224 -18.15 -6.52 -22.26
C VAL A 224 -17.53 -7.90 -22.42
N GLU A 225 -18.05 -8.94 -21.72
CA GLU A 225 -17.60 -10.33 -21.87
C GLU A 225 -17.73 -10.82 -23.31
N THR A 226 -18.84 -10.50 -23.97
CA THR A 226 -19.07 -10.85 -25.37
C THR A 226 -18.06 -10.19 -26.30
N GLY A 227 -17.81 -8.88 -26.10
CA GLY A 227 -16.80 -8.14 -26.85
C GLY A 227 -15.39 -8.70 -26.63
N LEU A 228 -15.04 -9.02 -25.39
CA LEU A 228 -13.78 -9.62 -25.01
C LEU A 228 -13.58 -10.98 -25.67
N LYS A 229 -14.57 -11.87 -25.57
CA LYS A 229 -14.51 -13.19 -26.22
C LYS A 229 -14.32 -13.08 -27.73
N ARG A 230 -15.02 -12.16 -28.38
CA ARG A 230 -14.90 -11.91 -29.82
C ARG A 230 -13.47 -11.46 -30.21
N LEU A 231 -12.87 -10.55 -29.45
CA LEU A 231 -11.57 -9.97 -29.78
C LEU A 231 -10.41 -10.90 -29.42
N PHE A 232 -10.44 -11.52 -28.24
CA PHE A 232 -9.28 -12.23 -27.70
C PHE A 232 -9.26 -13.72 -28.02
N SER A 233 -10.37 -14.35 -28.48
CA SER A 233 -10.39 -15.77 -28.83
C SER A 233 -9.56 -16.12 -30.05
N ASP A 234 -9.32 -15.15 -30.94
CA ASP A 234 -8.55 -15.34 -32.18
C ASP A 234 -7.03 -15.27 -31.95
N ILE A 235 -6.59 -14.83 -30.75
CA ILE A 235 -5.15 -14.82 -30.43
C ILE A 235 -4.69 -16.26 -30.27
N PRO A 236 -3.75 -16.75 -31.12
CA PRO A 236 -3.38 -18.16 -31.10
C PRO A 236 -2.59 -18.54 -29.85
N LYS A 237 -2.79 -19.77 -29.39
CA LYS A 237 -1.88 -20.38 -28.41
C LYS A 237 -0.49 -20.49 -29.01
N ARG A 238 0.52 -20.17 -28.21
CA ARG A 238 1.91 -20.42 -28.62
C ARG A 238 2.23 -21.91 -28.59
N VAL A 239 2.87 -22.38 -29.63
CA VAL A 239 3.39 -23.76 -29.71
C VAL A 239 4.77 -23.77 -29.05
N ASN A 240 4.98 -24.66 -28.09
CA ASN A 240 6.21 -24.74 -27.30
C ASN A 240 6.64 -23.41 -26.68
N PRO A 241 5.79 -22.78 -25.86
CA PRO A 241 6.08 -21.49 -25.29
C PRO A 241 7.28 -21.56 -24.32
N LYS A 242 8.12 -20.52 -24.32
CA LYS A 242 9.16 -20.38 -23.29
C LYS A 242 8.50 -20.38 -21.91
N PRO A 243 8.91 -21.24 -20.97
CA PRO A 243 8.25 -21.31 -19.66
C PRO A 243 8.48 -20.04 -18.86
N ARG A 244 7.47 -19.59 -18.12
CA ARG A 244 7.66 -18.60 -17.08
C ARG A 244 8.39 -19.26 -15.90
N VAL A 245 9.54 -18.72 -15.56
CA VAL A 245 10.34 -19.21 -14.43
C VAL A 245 9.91 -18.49 -13.15
N VAL A 246 9.79 -19.24 -12.05
CA VAL A 246 9.62 -18.66 -10.72
C VAL A 246 11.00 -18.61 -10.06
N TYR A 247 11.51 -17.39 -9.93
CA TYR A 247 12.80 -17.18 -9.30
C TYR A 247 12.67 -17.15 -7.78
N THR A 248 13.70 -17.66 -7.10
CA THR A 248 13.78 -17.66 -5.64
C THR A 248 15.03 -16.92 -5.19
N ILE A 249 14.98 -16.39 -3.98
CA ILE A 249 16.13 -15.77 -3.34
C ILE A 249 16.84 -16.87 -2.52
N PRO A 250 18.13 -17.13 -2.77
CA PRO A 250 18.89 -18.08 -1.97
C PRO A 250 18.95 -17.69 -0.50
N ASP A 251 19.01 -18.67 0.38
CA ASP A 251 19.21 -18.40 1.81
C ASP A 251 20.66 -17.99 2.08
N ASN A 252 20.86 -17.09 3.04
CA ASN A 252 22.18 -16.77 3.59
C ASN A 252 22.26 -17.25 5.04
N GLU A 253 23.32 -18.01 5.34
CA GLU A 253 23.55 -18.58 6.68
C GLU A 253 24.16 -17.54 7.64
N GLN A 254 24.98 -16.65 7.11
CA GLN A 254 25.58 -15.53 7.84
C GLN A 254 24.84 -14.25 7.49
N PRO A 255 24.69 -13.32 8.44
CA PRO A 255 24.14 -12.02 8.12
C PRO A 255 24.94 -11.30 7.05
N GLU A 256 24.29 -10.83 6.00
CA GLU A 256 24.88 -9.89 5.07
C GLU A 256 25.08 -8.54 5.76
N TYR A 257 26.15 -7.82 5.40
CA TYR A 257 26.44 -6.50 5.96
C TYR A 257 26.84 -5.54 4.85
N CYS A 258 26.14 -4.40 4.78
CA CYS A 258 26.46 -3.37 3.80
C CYS A 258 26.56 -1.99 4.44
N ARG A 259 27.49 -1.19 3.90
CA ARG A 259 27.63 0.23 4.21
C ARG A 259 27.08 1.05 3.05
N LEU A 260 26.00 1.75 3.28
CA LEU A 260 25.35 2.62 2.32
C LEU A 260 25.82 4.05 2.58
N ILE A 261 26.88 4.46 1.91
CA ILE A 261 27.47 5.77 2.06
C ILE A 261 27.15 6.61 0.83
N ASP A 262 26.61 7.82 1.09
CA ASP A 262 26.28 8.80 0.05
C ASP A 262 26.26 10.20 0.68
N GLU A 263 26.85 11.19 0.00
CA GLU A 263 27.01 12.55 0.52
C GLU A 263 25.68 13.27 0.82
N ASP A 264 24.61 12.85 0.13
CA ASP A 264 23.26 13.41 0.30
C ASP A 264 22.49 12.81 1.49
N ILE A 265 23.03 11.81 2.20
CA ILE A 265 22.36 11.22 3.37
C ILE A 265 22.39 12.24 4.53
N PRO A 266 21.22 12.71 5.00
CA PRO A 266 21.17 13.78 6.01
C PRO A 266 21.52 13.31 7.41
N GLN A 267 21.30 12.02 7.72
CA GLN A 267 21.46 11.45 9.07
C GLN A 267 21.89 9.99 8.99
N ASN A 268 22.67 9.57 9.99
CA ASN A 268 23.03 8.16 10.13
C ASN A 268 21.79 7.31 10.42
N ALA A 269 21.76 6.10 9.87
CA ALA A 269 20.75 5.11 10.20
C ALA A 269 21.35 3.71 10.26
N VAL A 270 20.73 2.86 11.06
CA VAL A 270 21.01 1.42 11.13
C VAL A 270 19.73 0.68 10.79
N VAL A 271 19.82 -0.23 9.82
CA VAL A 271 18.68 -1.01 9.36
C VAL A 271 19.00 -2.50 9.50
N LEU A 272 18.16 -3.20 10.23
CA LEU A 272 18.23 -4.64 10.42
C LEU A 272 17.05 -5.27 9.70
N MET A 273 17.32 -6.17 8.77
CA MET A 273 16.30 -6.84 7.97
C MET A 273 16.42 -8.36 8.10
N LYS A 274 15.29 -9.04 7.94
CA LYS A 274 15.23 -10.49 7.86
C LYS A 274 14.20 -10.91 6.84
N ARG A 275 14.60 -11.71 5.84
CA ARG A 275 13.71 -12.24 4.79
C ARG A 275 13.05 -13.53 5.23
N PHE A 276 11.81 -13.72 4.72
CA PHE A 276 11.06 -14.96 4.88
C PHE A 276 10.32 -15.30 3.60
N ARG A 277 10.17 -16.59 3.33
CA ARG A 277 9.20 -17.05 2.34
C ARG A 277 7.80 -16.91 2.92
N LYS A 278 6.89 -16.34 2.13
CA LYS A 278 5.48 -16.29 2.51
C LYS A 278 4.93 -17.71 2.67
N PRO A 279 4.07 -17.96 3.66
CA PRO A 279 3.34 -19.21 3.73
C PRO A 279 2.45 -19.36 2.49
N GLU A 280 2.19 -20.58 2.09
CA GLU A 280 1.20 -20.87 1.05
C GLU A 280 -0.20 -20.57 1.60
N ILE A 281 -0.86 -19.59 1.02
CA ILE A 281 -2.23 -19.20 1.38
C ILE A 281 -3.19 -19.89 0.41
N ARG A 282 -4.01 -20.78 0.93
CA ARG A 282 -4.97 -21.58 0.14
C ARG A 282 -6.41 -21.16 0.33
N THR A 283 -6.73 -20.54 1.45
CA THR A 283 -8.09 -20.15 1.81
C THR A 283 -8.20 -18.66 2.12
N LEU A 284 -9.37 -18.09 1.91
CA LEU A 284 -9.68 -16.71 2.27
C LEU A 284 -9.44 -16.44 3.77
N ASN A 285 -9.80 -17.40 4.62
CA ASN A 285 -9.64 -17.26 6.07
C ASN A 285 -8.16 -17.21 6.47
N GLU A 286 -7.29 -18.02 5.85
CA GLU A 286 -5.84 -17.95 6.06
C GLU A 286 -5.28 -16.59 5.65
N GLN A 287 -5.71 -16.08 4.48
CA GLN A 287 -5.30 -14.76 3.97
C GLN A 287 -5.68 -13.64 4.95
N ILE A 288 -6.93 -13.64 5.40
CA ILE A 288 -7.45 -12.63 6.32
C ILE A 288 -6.72 -12.71 7.67
N LYS A 289 -6.54 -13.90 8.23
CA LYS A 289 -5.84 -14.08 9.52
C LYS A 289 -4.39 -13.61 9.44
N ASP A 290 -3.68 -13.97 8.40
CA ASP A 290 -2.30 -13.52 8.19
C ASP A 290 -2.22 -11.99 8.12
N GLN A 291 -3.11 -11.37 7.35
CA GLN A 291 -3.20 -9.92 7.22
C GLN A 291 -3.51 -9.25 8.56
N LEU A 292 -4.52 -9.72 9.30
CA LEU A 292 -4.91 -9.14 10.59
C LEU A 292 -3.81 -9.27 11.65
N CYS A 293 -3.15 -10.43 11.75
CA CYS A 293 -2.04 -10.61 12.69
C CYS A 293 -0.90 -9.63 12.37
N ARG A 294 -0.56 -9.46 11.10
CA ARG A 294 0.47 -8.53 10.64
C ARG A 294 0.11 -7.07 10.95
N GLU A 295 -1.10 -6.66 10.60
CA GLU A 295 -1.56 -5.29 10.84
C GLU A 295 -1.58 -4.97 12.33
N PHE A 296 -2.12 -5.83 13.17
CA PHE A 296 -2.19 -5.62 14.61
C PHE A 296 -0.81 -5.62 15.25
N TYR A 297 0.08 -6.53 14.84
CA TYR A 297 1.46 -6.52 15.29
C TYR A 297 2.17 -5.22 14.93
N ASN A 298 2.11 -4.82 13.66
CA ASN A 298 2.76 -3.58 13.19
C ASN A 298 2.20 -2.35 13.92
N GLN A 299 0.90 -2.32 14.18
CA GLN A 299 0.28 -1.22 14.94
C GLN A 299 0.77 -1.18 16.39
N ILE A 300 0.82 -2.33 17.09
CA ILE A 300 1.33 -2.41 18.47
C ILE A 300 2.78 -1.95 18.52
N VAL A 301 3.61 -2.42 17.58
CA VAL A 301 5.03 -2.03 17.51
C VAL A 301 5.18 -0.53 17.28
N GLY A 302 4.46 0.02 16.32
CA GLY A 302 4.51 1.46 16.00
C GLY A 302 4.09 2.33 17.20
N GLU A 303 2.99 1.97 17.86
CA GLU A 303 2.52 2.68 19.06
C GLU A 303 3.57 2.66 20.18
N ARG A 304 4.14 1.48 20.48
CA ARG A 304 5.10 1.34 21.58
C ARG A 304 6.45 2.00 21.32
N LEU A 305 6.95 1.93 20.09
CA LEU A 305 8.19 2.65 19.74
C LEU A 305 7.98 4.16 19.79
N ASN A 306 6.84 4.67 19.34
CA ASN A 306 6.51 6.09 19.44
C ASN A 306 6.34 6.55 20.89
N GLU A 307 5.74 5.73 21.76
CA GLU A 307 5.66 6.01 23.19
C GLU A 307 7.06 6.11 23.81
N PHE A 308 7.96 5.18 23.46
CA PHE A 308 9.33 5.17 24.00
C PHE A 308 10.15 6.40 23.58
N ILE A 309 10.00 6.86 22.34
CA ILE A 309 10.70 8.08 21.86
C ILE A 309 10.30 9.32 22.68
N GLN A 310 9.08 9.36 23.21
CA GLN A 310 8.58 10.45 24.03
C GLN A 310 9.02 10.35 25.51
N GLU A 311 9.54 9.20 25.93
CA GLU A 311 10.17 9.01 27.23
C GLU A 311 11.62 9.55 27.16
N GLU A 312 12.12 10.16 28.22
CA GLU A 312 13.27 11.08 28.22
C GLU A 312 14.65 10.46 27.86
N ASP A 313 14.77 9.13 27.72
CA ASP A 313 16.05 8.44 27.60
C ASP A 313 16.31 7.77 26.24
N ALA A 314 15.57 8.12 25.18
CA ALA A 314 15.77 7.53 23.87
C ALA A 314 17.10 8.00 23.24
N SER A 315 17.97 7.05 22.88
CA SER A 315 19.23 7.31 22.17
C SER A 315 19.05 7.45 20.66
N PHE A 316 17.81 7.65 20.18
CA PHE A 316 17.47 7.77 18.77
C PHE A 316 16.37 8.81 18.51
N LEU A 317 16.39 9.38 17.32
CA LEU A 317 15.41 10.36 16.85
C LEU A 317 14.13 9.69 16.34
N SER A 318 14.28 8.54 15.72
CA SER A 318 13.16 7.74 15.23
C SER A 318 13.53 6.26 15.17
N ALA A 319 12.53 5.42 15.37
CA ALA A 319 12.64 3.99 15.13
C ALA A 319 11.35 3.46 14.50
N GLN A 320 11.52 2.58 13.55
CA GLN A 320 10.39 1.88 12.91
C GLN A 320 10.70 0.39 12.87
N ALA A 321 9.71 -0.43 13.15
CA ALA A 321 9.84 -1.87 12.99
C ALA A 321 8.49 -2.44 12.53
N GLY A 322 8.55 -3.53 11.74
CA GLY A 322 7.34 -4.19 11.26
C GLY A 322 7.65 -5.25 10.23
N VAL A 323 6.58 -5.86 9.73
CA VAL A 323 6.60 -6.91 8.71
C VAL A 323 5.91 -6.39 7.46
N HIS A 324 6.57 -6.49 6.31
CA HIS A 324 6.11 -5.96 5.04
C HIS A 324 6.32 -6.95 3.91
N ASP A 325 5.50 -6.85 2.88
CA ASP A 325 5.73 -7.55 1.62
C ASP A 325 7.01 -7.03 0.96
N MET A 326 7.82 -7.94 0.42
CA MET A 326 9.05 -7.58 -0.30
C MET A 326 8.86 -7.76 -1.81
N VAL A 327 9.08 -8.96 -2.28
CA VAL A 327 8.85 -9.37 -3.67
C VAL A 327 7.92 -10.58 -3.67
N ARG A 328 7.50 -11.02 -4.84
CA ARG A 328 6.58 -12.15 -4.98
C ARG A 328 7.07 -13.38 -4.19
N GLY A 329 6.24 -13.87 -3.28
CA GLY A 329 6.56 -15.02 -2.44
C GLY A 329 7.48 -14.74 -1.25
N TYR A 330 7.85 -13.49 -1.00
CA TYR A 330 8.68 -13.09 0.13
C TYR A 330 8.08 -11.92 0.91
N GLU A 331 8.32 -11.95 2.20
CA GLU A 331 8.05 -10.86 3.14
C GLU A 331 9.30 -10.61 3.99
N GLY A 332 9.40 -9.44 4.59
CA GLY A 332 10.54 -9.03 5.39
C GLY A 332 10.13 -8.40 6.72
N GLN A 333 10.86 -8.74 7.77
CA GLN A 333 10.89 -7.95 8.98
C GLN A 333 11.95 -6.87 8.80
N ASN A 334 11.58 -5.62 9.03
CA ASN A 334 12.46 -4.47 8.97
C ASN A 334 12.49 -3.76 10.33
N ILE A 335 13.68 -3.36 10.76
CA ILE A 335 13.92 -2.51 11.93
C ILE A 335 14.85 -1.41 11.45
N ALA A 336 14.36 -0.18 11.41
CA ALA A 336 15.13 1.00 11.00
C ALA A 336 15.25 1.95 12.19
N VAL A 337 16.47 2.37 12.50
CA VAL A 337 16.78 3.24 13.63
C VAL A 337 17.58 4.42 13.12
N THR A 338 17.15 5.65 13.45
CA THR A 338 17.91 6.88 13.26
C THR A 338 18.50 7.29 14.61
N PRO A 339 19.75 6.93 14.92
CA PRO A 339 20.35 7.17 16.21
C PRO A 339 20.68 8.65 16.45
N LEU A 340 20.83 9.04 17.70
CA LEU A 340 21.57 10.26 18.04
C LEU A 340 23.04 10.06 17.65
N PRO A 341 23.77 11.13 17.26
CA PRO A 341 25.16 11.02 16.85
C PRO A 341 26.04 10.34 17.92
N GLY A 342 26.75 9.28 17.54
CA GLY A 342 27.61 8.51 18.44
C GLY A 342 26.88 7.51 19.33
N MET A 343 25.57 7.34 19.18
CA MET A 343 24.76 6.46 20.00
C MET A 343 24.22 5.25 19.21
N GLU A 344 24.85 4.87 18.09
CA GLU A 344 24.33 3.88 17.15
C GLU A 344 24.11 2.50 17.81
N GLU A 345 25.07 1.98 18.56
CA GLU A 345 24.90 0.69 19.26
C GLU A 345 23.85 0.76 20.36
N GLU A 346 23.84 1.86 21.12
CA GLU A 346 22.89 2.07 22.20
C GLU A 346 21.46 2.20 21.67
N ALA A 347 21.26 2.95 20.60
CA ALA A 347 19.97 3.12 19.93
C ALA A 347 19.43 1.79 19.42
N VAL A 348 20.27 1.01 18.74
CA VAL A 348 19.89 -0.35 18.27
C VAL A 348 19.57 -1.26 19.45
N ARG A 349 20.37 -1.23 20.53
CA ARG A 349 20.10 -2.02 21.73
C ARG A 349 18.74 -1.67 22.34
N GLN A 350 18.46 -0.41 22.55
CA GLN A 350 17.17 0.05 23.09
C GLN A 350 15.99 -0.41 22.24
N VAL A 351 16.07 -0.25 20.92
CA VAL A 351 14.99 -0.67 20.01
C VAL A 351 14.77 -2.19 20.07
N LEU A 352 15.86 -2.98 20.07
CA LEU A 352 15.76 -4.44 20.16
C LEU A 352 15.18 -4.89 21.51
N GLU A 353 15.55 -4.24 22.62
CA GLU A 353 14.99 -4.50 23.95
C GLU A 353 13.50 -4.13 23.99
N GLN A 354 13.10 -3.00 23.38
CA GLN A 354 11.69 -2.65 23.26
C GLN A 354 10.90 -3.66 22.42
N LEU A 355 11.44 -4.18 21.34
CA LEU A 355 10.78 -5.22 20.55
C LEU A 355 10.60 -6.52 21.36
N GLU A 356 11.60 -6.91 22.16
CA GLU A 356 11.49 -8.05 23.06
C GLU A 356 10.44 -7.79 24.16
N ARG A 357 10.39 -6.58 24.69
CA ARG A 357 9.39 -6.15 25.68
C ARG A 357 7.97 -6.18 25.10
N ILE A 358 7.81 -5.71 23.84
CA ILE A 358 6.54 -5.75 23.10
C ILE A 358 6.08 -7.20 22.92
N HIS A 359 6.98 -8.06 22.47
CA HIS A 359 6.69 -9.47 22.25
C HIS A 359 6.20 -10.14 23.55
N ARG A 360 6.81 -9.85 24.70
CA ARG A 360 6.45 -10.50 25.96
C ARG A 360 5.21 -9.89 26.63
N TYR A 361 4.99 -8.58 26.52
CA TYR A 361 4.06 -7.88 27.40
C TYR A 361 3.04 -6.96 26.72
N ALA A 362 3.19 -6.60 25.44
CA ALA A 362 2.28 -5.70 24.79
C ALA A 362 1.16 -6.41 24.01
N ILE A 363 1.40 -7.64 23.57
CA ILE A 363 0.43 -8.42 22.80
C ILE A 363 -0.50 -9.14 23.78
N THR A 364 -1.47 -8.42 24.32
CA THR A 364 -2.43 -8.91 25.30
C THR A 364 -3.82 -9.02 24.69
N ASP A 365 -4.67 -9.90 25.25
CA ASP A 365 -6.06 -10.02 24.79
C ASP A 365 -6.83 -8.70 24.93
N GLY A 366 -6.53 -7.91 25.97
CA GLY A 366 -7.11 -6.58 26.14
C GLY A 366 -6.74 -5.61 25.02
N LYS A 367 -5.45 -5.57 24.63
CA LYS A 367 -5.00 -4.73 23.51
C LYS A 367 -5.57 -5.20 22.18
N LEU A 368 -5.60 -6.51 21.94
CA LEU A 368 -6.18 -7.06 20.71
C LEU A 368 -7.68 -6.83 20.62
N LYS A 369 -8.39 -6.90 21.76
CA LYS A 369 -9.81 -6.53 21.78
C LYS A 369 -10.01 -5.06 21.38
N GLU A 370 -9.21 -4.14 21.88
CA GLU A 370 -9.24 -2.74 21.47
C GLU A 370 -9.05 -2.60 19.96
N LEU A 371 -8.01 -3.25 19.40
CA LEU A 371 -7.71 -3.21 17.98
C LEU A 371 -8.83 -3.81 17.12
N THR A 372 -9.40 -4.95 17.55
CA THR A 372 -10.51 -5.59 16.84
C THR A 372 -11.78 -4.75 16.89
N ASP A 373 -12.07 -4.07 18.00
CA ASP A 373 -13.22 -3.18 18.11
C ASP A 373 -13.08 -1.96 17.19
N ASN A 374 -11.89 -1.37 17.11
CA ASN A 374 -11.57 -0.29 16.15
C ASN A 374 -11.67 -0.78 14.69
N TYR A 375 -11.13 -1.95 14.40
CA TYR A 375 -11.21 -2.54 13.06
C TYR A 375 -12.66 -2.79 12.61
N ARG A 376 -13.52 -3.23 13.53
CA ARG A 376 -14.96 -3.39 13.28
C ARG A 376 -15.65 -2.09 12.91
N LEU A 377 -15.21 -0.98 13.48
CA LEU A 377 -15.77 0.33 13.13
C LEU A 377 -15.47 0.65 11.66
N GLY A 378 -14.22 0.48 11.22
CA GLY A 378 -13.84 0.63 9.82
C GLY A 378 -14.56 -0.34 8.87
N LEU A 379 -14.78 -1.61 9.31
CA LEU A 379 -15.56 -2.56 8.51
C LEU A 379 -17.02 -2.11 8.33
N LYS A 380 -17.67 -1.56 9.36
CA LYS A 380 -19.03 -1.00 9.20
C LYS A 380 -19.09 0.11 8.17
N GLN A 381 -18.11 1.00 8.16
CA GLN A 381 -18.00 2.05 7.15
C GLN A 381 -17.79 1.45 5.76
N SER A 382 -16.89 0.47 5.63
CA SER A 382 -16.64 -0.23 4.35
C SER A 382 -17.90 -0.93 3.82
N VAL A 383 -18.70 -1.56 4.70
CA VAL A 383 -19.98 -2.18 4.32
C VAL A 383 -20.99 -1.12 3.86
N ALA A 384 -21.06 0.03 4.53
CA ALA A 384 -21.93 1.13 4.12
C ALA A 384 -21.55 1.71 2.74
N MET A 385 -20.28 1.59 2.36
CA MET A 385 -19.74 2.07 1.09
C MET A 385 -19.66 0.99 -0.01
N LEU A 386 -20.14 -0.24 0.22
CA LEU A 386 -20.02 -1.36 -0.73
C LEU A 386 -20.43 -0.99 -2.16
N ASN A 387 -21.54 -0.27 -2.32
CA ASN A 387 -22.04 0.15 -3.64
C ASN A 387 -21.18 1.24 -4.31
N ARG A 388 -20.26 1.85 -3.59
CA ARG A 388 -19.35 2.91 -4.05
C ARG A 388 -17.88 2.53 -3.82
N MET A 389 -17.61 1.24 -3.58
CA MET A 389 -16.25 0.76 -3.33
C MET A 389 -15.34 1.12 -4.51
N PRO A 390 -14.18 1.73 -4.28
CA PRO A 390 -13.25 2.11 -5.35
C PRO A 390 -12.85 0.92 -6.22
N ASN A 391 -12.71 1.13 -7.53
CA ASN A 391 -12.29 0.10 -8.47
C ASN A 391 -10.94 -0.53 -8.10
N SER A 392 -10.04 0.23 -7.46
CA SER A 392 -8.74 -0.26 -6.99
C SER A 392 -8.83 -1.44 -5.99
N VAL A 393 -9.90 -1.50 -5.20
CA VAL A 393 -10.13 -2.62 -4.27
C VAL A 393 -10.41 -3.92 -5.05
N TYR A 394 -11.27 -3.86 -6.05
CA TYR A 394 -11.56 -5.01 -6.92
C TYR A 394 -10.35 -5.39 -7.77
N LEU A 395 -9.66 -4.38 -8.33
CA LEU A 395 -8.43 -4.58 -9.10
C LEU A 395 -7.41 -5.39 -8.30
N LYS A 396 -7.15 -5.01 -7.07
CA LYS A 396 -6.19 -5.71 -6.19
C LYS A 396 -6.57 -7.17 -5.98
N ILE A 397 -7.85 -7.46 -5.72
CA ILE A 397 -8.34 -8.84 -5.55
C ILE A 397 -8.11 -9.67 -6.81
N TYR A 398 -8.40 -9.11 -7.99
CA TYR A 398 -8.27 -9.84 -9.25
C TYR A 398 -6.82 -10.00 -9.68
N GLN A 399 -5.97 -9.00 -9.45
CA GLN A 399 -4.53 -9.11 -9.64
C GLN A 399 -3.93 -10.19 -8.74
N ASP A 400 -4.26 -10.18 -7.45
CA ASP A 400 -3.75 -11.18 -6.49
C ASP A 400 -4.22 -12.59 -6.83
N ASN A 401 -5.47 -12.75 -7.28
CA ASN A 401 -5.96 -14.04 -7.76
C ASN A 401 -5.19 -14.51 -8.99
N PHE A 402 -5.01 -13.64 -9.99
CA PHE A 402 -4.31 -13.99 -11.22
C PHE A 402 -2.82 -14.22 -11.04
N LEU A 403 -2.13 -13.31 -10.34
CA LEU A 403 -0.67 -13.30 -10.21
C LEU A 403 -0.15 -14.24 -9.11
N LEU A 404 -0.89 -14.35 -7.99
CA LEU A 404 -0.46 -15.06 -6.80
C LEU A 404 -1.26 -16.33 -6.51
N GLY A 405 -2.37 -16.55 -7.22
CA GLY A 405 -3.26 -17.69 -6.98
C GLY A 405 -4.08 -17.55 -5.70
N TYR A 406 -4.20 -16.36 -5.13
CA TYR A 406 -5.02 -16.14 -3.93
C TYR A 406 -6.50 -16.42 -4.22
N PRO A 407 -7.26 -16.82 -3.19
CA PRO A 407 -8.69 -17.12 -3.37
C PRO A 407 -9.46 -15.94 -3.95
N LEU A 408 -10.23 -16.20 -4.99
CA LEU A 408 -11.13 -15.21 -5.57
C LEU A 408 -12.36 -15.07 -4.67
N ALA A 409 -12.44 -13.96 -3.96
CA ALA A 409 -13.56 -13.65 -3.08
C ALA A 409 -14.19 -12.31 -3.44
N ASP A 410 -15.50 -12.22 -3.36
CA ASP A 410 -16.21 -10.95 -3.44
C ASP A 410 -15.88 -10.05 -2.24
N VAL A 411 -15.88 -8.73 -2.45
CA VAL A 411 -15.58 -7.76 -1.37
C VAL A 411 -16.53 -7.93 -0.20
N ALA A 412 -17.84 -8.11 -0.45
CA ALA A 412 -18.83 -8.33 0.60
C ALA A 412 -18.53 -9.61 1.41
N ALA A 413 -18.21 -10.70 0.72
CA ALA A 413 -17.82 -11.96 1.36
C ALA A 413 -16.51 -11.82 2.15
N LYS A 414 -15.54 -11.04 1.65
CA LYS A 414 -14.29 -10.76 2.38
C LYS A 414 -14.55 -9.94 3.63
N LEU A 415 -15.38 -8.90 3.56
CA LEU A 415 -15.74 -8.08 4.73
C LEU A 415 -16.49 -8.90 5.78
N ASP A 416 -17.43 -9.75 5.35
CA ASP A 416 -18.18 -10.65 6.25
C ASP A 416 -17.25 -11.68 6.93
N ALA A 417 -16.41 -12.35 6.15
CA ALA A 417 -15.42 -13.28 6.69
C ALA A 417 -14.45 -12.57 7.66
N THR A 418 -14.01 -11.36 7.33
CA THR A 418 -13.17 -10.56 8.22
C THR A 418 -13.88 -10.25 9.54
N TRP A 419 -15.15 -9.83 9.48
CA TRP A 419 -15.95 -9.55 10.67
C TRP A 419 -16.01 -10.73 11.63
N HIS A 420 -16.23 -11.93 11.10
CA HIS A 420 -16.31 -13.15 11.92
C HIS A 420 -14.94 -13.64 12.40
N LEU A 421 -13.89 -13.41 11.65
CA LEU A 421 -12.54 -13.84 12.01
C LEU A 421 -11.89 -12.97 13.08
N LEU A 422 -12.33 -11.71 13.26
CA LEU A 422 -11.80 -10.82 14.29
C LEU A 422 -11.86 -11.42 15.69
N ASP A 423 -12.91 -12.20 16.02
CA ASP A 423 -13.02 -12.87 17.32
C ASP A 423 -11.98 -13.99 17.53
N SER A 424 -11.34 -14.44 16.47
CA SER A 424 -10.30 -15.46 16.51
C SER A 424 -8.88 -14.90 16.62
N ILE A 425 -8.71 -13.57 16.61
CA ILE A 425 -7.41 -12.90 16.73
C ILE A 425 -7.19 -12.54 18.20
N ASP A 426 -6.75 -13.53 18.97
CA ASP A 426 -6.33 -13.39 20.35
C ASP A 426 -4.79 -13.30 20.46
N SER A 427 -4.27 -13.11 21.68
CA SER A 427 -2.83 -13.02 21.92
C SER A 427 -2.07 -14.27 21.45
N ARG A 428 -2.67 -15.45 21.60
CA ARG A 428 -2.06 -16.72 21.14
C ARG A 428 -1.94 -16.78 19.62
N ALA A 429 -2.94 -16.28 18.90
CA ALA A 429 -2.91 -16.25 17.43
C ALA A 429 -1.79 -15.34 16.92
N VAL A 430 -1.63 -14.15 17.51
CA VAL A 430 -0.57 -13.22 17.13
C VAL A 430 0.81 -13.74 17.53
N HIS A 431 0.97 -14.34 18.73
CA HIS A 431 2.23 -14.96 19.12
C HIS A 431 2.61 -16.13 18.22
N ALA A 432 1.69 -17.03 17.89
CA ALA A 432 1.95 -18.12 16.95
C ALA A 432 2.32 -17.61 15.54
N TRP A 433 1.73 -16.50 15.12
CA TRP A 433 2.13 -15.84 13.88
C TRP A 433 3.55 -15.25 13.98
N LEU A 434 3.93 -14.66 15.12
CA LEU A 434 5.26 -14.11 15.38
C LEU A 434 6.34 -15.16 15.50
N ASP A 435 6.04 -16.35 16.01
CA ASP A 435 7.04 -17.42 16.20
C ASP A 435 7.75 -17.79 14.90
N ARG A 436 7.07 -17.70 13.76
CA ARG A 436 7.70 -17.91 12.45
C ARG A 436 8.78 -16.86 12.13
N TRP A 437 8.61 -15.62 12.62
CA TRP A 437 9.55 -14.50 12.43
C TRP A 437 10.76 -14.61 13.35
N ASN A 438 10.57 -15.18 14.52
CA ASN A 438 11.61 -15.38 15.52
C ASN A 438 12.41 -16.69 15.31
N ALA A 439 11.89 -17.59 14.47
CA ALA A 439 12.55 -18.86 14.16
C ALA A 439 13.86 -18.65 13.40
N GLY A 440 14.97 -19.20 13.94
CA GLY A 440 16.28 -19.23 13.30
C GLY A 440 16.94 -17.87 13.07
N ASP A 441 18.15 -17.89 12.55
CA ASP A 441 18.97 -16.71 12.28
C ASP A 441 19.34 -16.52 10.80
N LEU A 442 18.76 -17.33 9.92
CA LEU A 442 18.98 -17.23 8.48
C LEU A 442 18.41 -15.94 7.89
N ASN A 443 18.95 -15.56 6.75
CA ASN A 443 18.40 -14.51 5.89
C ASN A 443 18.39 -13.09 6.51
N ARG A 444 19.39 -12.80 7.34
CA ARG A 444 19.58 -11.47 7.92
C ARG A 444 20.43 -10.59 7.02
N VAL A 445 20.06 -9.31 6.96
CA VAL A 445 20.81 -8.25 6.28
C VAL A 445 20.89 -7.06 7.21
N TYR A 446 22.09 -6.57 7.44
CA TYR A 446 22.36 -5.37 8.21
C TYR A 446 22.89 -4.28 7.29
N ALA A 447 22.27 -3.13 7.31
CA ALA A 447 22.72 -1.96 6.56
C ALA A 447 22.99 -0.80 7.53
N VAL A 448 24.12 -0.15 7.36
CA VAL A 448 24.41 1.14 8.00
C VAL A 448 24.46 2.20 6.93
N GLN A 449 23.89 3.36 7.23
CA GLN A 449 23.71 4.46 6.28
C GLN A 449 24.30 5.75 6.86
N GLY A 450 24.99 6.53 6.03
CA GLY A 450 25.53 7.82 6.43
C GLY A 450 26.28 8.52 5.30
N ASN A 451 26.71 9.75 5.55
CA ASN A 451 27.42 10.56 4.55
C ASN A 451 28.95 10.56 4.73
N ASN A 452 29.47 9.97 5.81
CA ASN A 452 30.90 9.89 6.06
C ASN A 452 31.40 8.44 5.94
N PRO A 453 32.28 8.12 4.96
CA PRO A 453 32.84 6.78 4.78
C PRO A 453 33.71 6.32 5.97
N ASP A 454 34.29 7.24 6.71
CA ASP A 454 35.17 6.94 7.84
C ASP A 454 34.43 6.87 9.18
N TYR A 455 33.11 7.08 9.17
CA TYR A 455 32.32 7.02 10.39
C TYR A 455 32.36 5.60 11.02
N PRO A 456 32.56 5.47 12.34
CA PRO A 456 32.71 4.20 13.03
C PRO A 456 31.35 3.53 13.29
N PHE A 457 30.65 3.13 12.23
CA PHE A 457 29.41 2.38 12.37
C PHE A 457 29.63 1.02 13.07
N PRO A 458 28.61 0.52 13.81
CA PRO A 458 28.62 -0.84 14.32
C PRO A 458 28.86 -1.82 13.18
N ASP A 459 29.77 -2.76 13.40
CA ASP A 459 30.06 -3.83 12.44
C ASP A 459 29.04 -4.99 12.55
N ARG A 460 29.19 -5.98 11.68
CA ARG A 460 28.33 -7.18 11.64
C ARG A 460 28.34 -7.94 12.96
N GLU A 461 29.50 -8.08 13.58
CA GLU A 461 29.69 -8.80 14.85
C GLU A 461 28.98 -8.10 15.99
N SER A 462 29.12 -6.78 16.10
CA SER A 462 28.44 -5.93 17.09
C SER A 462 26.92 -6.03 16.96
N LEU A 463 26.37 -5.87 15.73
CA LEU A 463 24.93 -5.98 15.49
C LEU A 463 24.39 -7.37 15.80
N THR A 464 25.14 -8.42 15.44
CA THR A 464 24.76 -9.81 15.77
C THR A 464 24.77 -10.05 17.28
N ARG A 465 25.76 -9.51 18.00
CA ARG A 465 25.83 -9.56 19.46
C ARG A 465 24.62 -8.87 20.10
N LEU A 466 24.29 -7.64 19.68
CA LEU A 466 23.14 -6.89 20.20
C LEU A 466 21.82 -7.66 20.03
N ILE A 467 21.59 -8.27 18.88
CA ILE A 467 20.38 -9.10 18.64
C ILE A 467 20.34 -10.30 19.61
N ARG A 468 21.47 -10.94 19.87
CA ARG A 468 21.55 -12.08 20.79
C ARG A 468 21.33 -11.66 22.23
N GLU A 469 21.93 -10.56 22.64
CA GLU A 469 21.79 -9.98 23.97
C GLU A 469 20.33 -9.60 24.25
N ALA A 470 19.67 -8.88 23.34
CA ALA A 470 18.27 -8.51 23.47
C ALA A 470 17.34 -9.70 23.66
N ARG A 471 17.55 -10.77 22.92
CA ARG A 471 16.76 -12.02 23.06
C ARG A 471 16.96 -12.74 24.40
N SER A 472 18.13 -12.58 25.02
CA SER A 472 18.45 -13.15 26.34
C SER A 472 18.02 -12.26 27.51
N THR A 473 17.69 -11.00 27.25
CA THR A 473 17.24 -10.03 28.24
C THR A 473 15.82 -10.36 28.71
N SER A 474 15.53 -10.10 29.98
CA SER A 474 14.20 -10.13 30.55
C SER A 474 13.77 -8.70 30.86
N PRO A 475 13.18 -8.00 29.90
CA PRO A 475 12.76 -6.60 30.12
C PRO A 475 11.66 -6.53 31.17
N GLU A 476 11.60 -5.40 31.88
CA GLU A 476 10.52 -5.15 32.82
C GLU A 476 9.17 -5.01 32.08
N PRO A 477 8.07 -5.54 32.65
CA PRO A 477 6.75 -5.30 32.11
C PRO A 477 6.43 -3.82 31.97
N TYR A 478 5.52 -3.46 31.08
CA TYR A 478 5.01 -2.09 31.02
C TYR A 478 4.36 -1.72 32.35
N ALA A 479 4.65 -0.53 32.87
CA ALA A 479 3.86 0.01 33.96
C ALA A 479 2.39 0.01 33.56
N GLN A 480 1.49 -0.35 34.49
CA GLN A 480 0.06 -0.44 34.21
C GLN A 480 -0.40 0.82 33.47
N ALA A 481 -1.16 0.63 32.37
CA ALA A 481 -1.75 1.72 31.63
C ALA A 481 -2.43 2.70 32.59
N LEU A 482 -2.37 3.98 32.29
CA LEU A 482 -3.18 5.03 32.95
C LEU A 482 -4.57 4.43 33.21
N GLY A 483 -4.96 4.37 34.48
CA GLY A 483 -6.16 3.65 34.93
C GLY A 483 -7.39 3.94 34.07
N ASP A 484 -8.39 3.06 34.15
CA ASP A 484 -9.59 3.01 33.29
C ASP A 484 -10.40 4.33 33.16
N THR A 485 -10.00 5.40 33.82
CA THR A 485 -10.63 6.72 33.75
C THR A 485 -9.69 7.72 33.08
N LEU A 486 -9.85 7.85 31.77
CA LEU A 486 -9.24 8.95 31.04
C LEU A 486 -9.88 10.27 31.48
N PRO A 487 -9.09 11.35 31.71
CA PRO A 487 -9.65 12.65 32.01
C PRO A 487 -10.48 13.15 30.79
N PRO A 488 -11.51 13.95 31.02
CA PRO A 488 -12.25 14.56 29.92
C PRO A 488 -11.34 15.48 29.12
N LEU A 489 -11.56 15.56 27.80
CA LEU A 489 -10.79 16.43 26.89
C LEU A 489 -10.76 17.89 27.38
N MET A 490 -11.87 18.36 27.94
CA MET A 490 -11.99 19.67 28.57
C MET A 490 -12.53 19.52 30.00
N ASP A 491 -11.97 20.28 30.93
CA ASP A 491 -12.41 20.34 32.32
C ASP A 491 -13.54 21.37 32.56
N PHE A 492 -14.04 21.96 31.50
CA PHE A 492 -15.18 22.89 31.51
C PHE A 492 -16.11 22.58 30.32
N VAL A 493 -17.36 22.91 30.47
CA VAL A 493 -18.33 22.90 29.38
C VAL A 493 -18.36 24.30 28.77
N PRO A 494 -18.00 24.48 27.50
CA PRO A 494 -18.08 25.78 26.85
C PRO A 494 -19.51 26.32 26.95
N ALA A 495 -19.65 27.61 27.22
CA ALA A 495 -20.96 28.25 27.15
C ALA A 495 -21.48 28.18 25.71
N ALA A 496 -22.76 27.80 25.56
CA ALA A 496 -23.38 27.75 24.25
C ALA A 496 -23.43 29.15 23.65
N GLY A 497 -22.82 29.32 22.46
CA GLY A 497 -22.97 30.54 21.68
C GLY A 497 -24.33 30.61 20.96
N ALA A 498 -24.73 31.78 20.55
CA ALA A 498 -25.97 32.00 19.81
C ALA A 498 -25.70 32.38 18.34
N ILE A 499 -26.51 31.84 17.43
CA ILE A 499 -26.53 32.32 16.03
C ILE A 499 -27.37 33.60 16.00
N VAL A 500 -26.71 34.75 15.79
CA VAL A 500 -27.38 36.06 15.75
C VAL A 500 -27.82 36.45 14.35
N ARG A 501 -27.30 35.78 13.32
CA ARG A 501 -27.68 36.01 11.93
C ARG A 501 -27.49 34.77 11.08
N THR A 502 -28.48 34.46 10.23
CA THR A 502 -28.38 33.43 9.19
C THR A 502 -28.59 34.06 7.81
N LYS A 503 -27.73 33.67 6.84
CA LYS A 503 -27.82 34.09 5.45
C LYS A 503 -27.71 32.85 4.54
N ALA A 504 -28.75 32.62 3.71
CA ALA A 504 -28.72 31.55 2.73
C ALA A 504 -27.77 31.86 1.57
N LEU A 505 -26.90 30.93 1.25
CA LEU A 505 -25.97 30.96 0.11
C LEU A 505 -26.49 30.00 -0.98
N LYS A 506 -27.61 30.39 -1.59
CA LYS A 506 -28.39 29.56 -2.55
C LYS A 506 -27.53 28.89 -3.65
N PRO A 507 -26.58 29.59 -4.33
CA PRO A 507 -25.78 28.97 -5.38
C PRO A 507 -24.90 27.82 -4.89
N LEU A 508 -24.55 27.79 -3.59
CA LEU A 508 -23.69 26.79 -2.97
C LEU A 508 -24.47 25.72 -2.22
N GLY A 509 -25.80 25.89 -2.07
CA GLY A 509 -26.62 25.03 -1.21
C GLY A 509 -26.14 25.04 0.25
N ALA A 510 -25.69 26.20 0.75
CA ALA A 510 -25.08 26.38 2.05
C ALA A 510 -25.71 27.55 2.82
N GLU A 511 -25.38 27.68 4.09
CA GLU A 511 -25.76 28.78 4.96
C GLU A 511 -24.54 29.45 5.58
N GLU A 512 -24.54 30.76 5.75
CA GLU A 512 -23.61 31.54 6.54
C GLU A 512 -24.28 31.92 7.87
N TRP A 513 -23.73 31.47 8.99
CA TRP A 513 -24.15 31.86 10.31
C TRP A 513 -23.16 32.86 10.90
N THR A 514 -23.67 33.90 11.55
CA THR A 514 -22.85 34.79 12.39
C THR A 514 -23.16 34.44 13.84
N LEU A 515 -22.15 34.15 14.61
CA LEU A 515 -22.27 33.88 16.04
C LEU A 515 -22.20 35.18 16.85
N ASP A 516 -22.69 35.15 18.08
CA ASP A 516 -22.69 36.29 19.02
C ASP A 516 -21.30 36.82 19.33
N ASN A 517 -20.26 36.00 19.26
CA ASN A 517 -18.86 36.39 19.38
C ASN A 517 -18.23 36.94 18.09
N GLY A 518 -19.03 37.10 17.00
CA GLY A 518 -18.58 37.61 15.71
C GLY A 518 -17.97 36.56 14.77
N ALA A 519 -17.81 35.29 15.19
CA ALA A 519 -17.32 34.24 14.32
C ALA A 519 -18.33 33.93 13.20
N ARG A 520 -17.84 33.64 12.01
CA ARG A 520 -18.65 33.22 10.87
C ARG A 520 -18.49 31.73 10.63
N VAL A 521 -19.59 31.01 10.50
CA VAL A 521 -19.66 29.59 10.20
C VAL A 521 -20.36 29.41 8.85
N TYR A 522 -19.72 28.70 7.95
CA TYR A 522 -20.30 28.26 6.68
C TYR A 522 -20.72 26.82 6.83
N TYR A 523 -22.03 26.59 6.86
CA TYR A 523 -22.61 25.26 7.03
C TYR A 523 -23.17 24.74 5.72
N LYS A 524 -22.81 23.51 5.36
CA LYS A 524 -23.38 22.81 4.22
C LYS A 524 -23.64 21.36 4.60
N TYR A 525 -24.90 20.95 4.48
CA TYR A 525 -25.25 19.53 4.55
C TYR A 525 -24.88 18.82 3.25
N THR A 526 -24.23 17.65 3.36
CA THR A 526 -23.97 16.73 2.25
C THR A 526 -24.27 15.31 2.71
N ASP A 527 -24.61 14.43 1.77
CA ASP A 527 -24.85 13.00 1.99
C ASP A 527 -23.74 12.13 1.38
N TYR A 528 -22.57 12.72 1.15
CA TYR A 528 -21.42 12.01 0.56
C TYR A 528 -20.85 10.97 1.51
N GLU A 529 -20.84 11.27 2.80
CA GLU A 529 -20.36 10.40 3.87
C GLU A 529 -21.40 10.35 4.99
N SER A 530 -21.83 9.14 5.35
CA SER A 530 -22.89 8.97 6.35
C SER A 530 -22.32 8.95 7.76
N GLY A 531 -22.85 9.82 8.63
CA GLY A 531 -22.46 9.86 10.05
C GLY A 531 -21.15 10.59 10.33
N GLU A 532 -20.60 11.30 9.35
CA GLU A 532 -19.36 12.06 9.46
C GLU A 532 -19.60 13.56 9.20
N PHE A 533 -18.72 14.39 9.70
CA PHE A 533 -18.66 15.81 9.36
C PHE A 533 -17.21 16.29 9.33
N ASN A 534 -16.93 17.23 8.43
CA ASN A 534 -15.65 17.90 8.34
C ASN A 534 -15.76 19.30 8.93
N LEU A 535 -14.90 19.64 9.89
CA LEU A 535 -14.78 20.96 10.47
C LEU A 535 -13.47 21.59 10.03
N LEU A 536 -13.55 22.70 9.30
CA LEU A 536 -12.40 23.52 8.94
C LEU A 536 -12.49 24.86 9.65
N ALA A 537 -11.50 25.21 10.45
CA ALA A 537 -11.41 26.51 11.09
C ALA A 537 -10.23 27.29 10.50
N GLY A 538 -10.48 28.55 10.14
CA GLY A 538 -9.46 29.44 9.59
C GLY A 538 -9.54 30.83 10.23
N SER A 539 -8.40 31.44 10.46
CA SER A 539 -8.29 32.84 10.90
C SER A 539 -7.39 33.62 9.95
N ARG A 540 -7.62 34.93 9.90
CA ARG A 540 -6.70 35.82 9.19
C ARG A 540 -5.41 35.95 10.02
N GLY A 541 -4.26 35.82 9.37
CA GLY A 541 -2.96 35.91 10.06
C GLY A 541 -1.98 34.87 9.54
N GLY A 542 -1.33 34.19 10.45
CA GLY A 542 -0.29 33.22 10.13
C GLY A 542 1.06 33.87 9.91
N ARG A 543 1.95 33.24 9.15
CA ARG A 543 3.35 33.66 8.93
C ARG A 543 3.53 35.13 8.53
N SER A 544 2.59 35.69 7.80
CA SER A 544 2.66 37.08 7.34
C SER A 544 2.59 38.12 8.45
N LEU A 545 2.17 37.73 9.65
CA LEU A 545 2.11 38.60 10.85
C LEU A 545 3.30 38.43 11.77
N LEU A 546 4.22 37.51 11.49
CA LEU A 546 5.36 37.20 12.32
C LEU A 546 6.60 37.96 11.85
N PRO A 547 7.47 38.42 12.79
CA PRO A 547 8.81 38.89 12.47
C PRO A 547 9.62 37.78 11.77
N ALA A 548 10.58 38.17 10.94
CA ALA A 548 11.40 37.21 10.20
C ALA A 548 12.16 36.24 11.10
N GLU A 549 12.57 36.69 12.28
CA GLU A 549 13.25 35.90 13.29
C GLU A 549 12.39 34.77 13.89
N ASP A 550 11.07 34.92 13.90
CA ASP A 550 10.13 33.92 14.45
C ASP A 550 9.64 32.88 13.42
N LEU A 551 9.92 33.11 12.14
CA LEU A 551 9.45 32.21 11.08
C LEU A 551 9.92 30.75 11.24
N PRO A 552 11.18 30.46 11.62
CA PRO A 552 11.62 29.08 11.85
C PRO A 552 10.86 28.40 13.00
N SER A 553 10.53 29.14 14.05
CA SER A 553 9.74 28.64 15.17
C SER A 553 8.29 28.35 14.78
N ALA A 554 7.71 29.22 13.93
CA ALA A 554 6.36 29.02 13.41
C ALA A 554 6.26 27.78 12.49
N ASP A 555 7.30 27.52 11.69
CA ASP A 555 7.37 26.33 10.84
C ASP A 555 7.47 25.04 11.66
N ALA A 556 8.15 25.09 12.81
CA ALA A 556 8.26 23.97 13.72
C ALA A 556 6.93 23.66 14.44
N LEU A 557 6.02 24.61 14.60
CA LEU A 557 4.78 24.48 15.37
C LEU A 557 3.90 23.32 14.87
N ASN A 558 3.77 23.15 13.56
CA ASN A 558 2.96 22.08 12.97
C ASN A 558 3.47 20.68 13.32
N THR A 559 4.79 20.52 13.39
CA THR A 559 5.44 19.26 13.80
C THR A 559 5.36 19.06 15.31
N LEU A 560 5.61 20.12 16.07
CA LEU A 560 5.66 20.07 17.53
C LEU A 560 4.28 19.82 18.16
N PHE A 561 3.21 20.35 17.56
CA PHE A 561 1.85 20.14 18.05
C PHE A 561 1.49 18.67 18.22
N LEU A 562 1.83 17.84 17.24
CA LEU A 562 1.56 16.40 17.27
C LEU A 562 2.41 15.65 18.31
N GLN A 563 3.58 16.20 18.67
CA GLN A 563 4.50 15.57 19.62
C GLN A 563 4.23 15.96 21.06
N TYR A 564 3.83 17.20 21.31
CA TYR A 564 3.67 17.72 22.69
C TYR A 564 2.25 17.62 23.24
N GLY A 565 1.26 17.40 22.37
CA GLY A 565 -0.15 17.30 22.78
C GLY A 565 -0.89 18.63 22.75
N LEU A 566 -2.08 18.68 23.33
CA LEU A 566 -2.99 19.82 23.29
C LEU A 566 -3.50 20.17 24.69
N TYR A 567 -3.47 21.45 25.06
CA TYR A 567 -3.96 22.00 26.33
C TYR A 567 -3.27 21.35 27.54
N LYS A 568 -3.97 20.56 28.33
CA LYS A 568 -3.43 19.86 29.51
C LYS A 568 -2.99 18.44 29.18
N HIS A 569 -3.27 17.96 28.00
CA HIS A 569 -3.09 16.56 27.63
C HIS A 569 -1.78 16.41 26.85
N PRO A 570 -0.76 15.75 27.41
CA PRO A 570 0.37 15.28 26.62
C PRO A 570 -0.12 14.41 25.44
N ALA A 571 0.65 14.32 24.36
CA ALA A 571 0.28 13.59 23.15
C ALA A 571 -0.22 12.17 23.43
N ARG A 572 0.43 11.43 24.34
CA ARG A 572 0.02 10.09 24.77
C ARG A 572 -1.41 10.07 25.35
N GLN A 573 -1.71 11.05 26.22
CA GLN A 573 -3.04 11.12 26.85
C GLN A 573 -4.10 11.58 25.86
N LEU A 574 -3.77 12.52 24.99
CA LEU A 574 -4.65 12.99 23.91
C LEU A 574 -4.99 11.83 22.96
N ASN A 575 -4.00 11.06 22.52
CA ASN A 575 -4.20 9.89 21.70
C ASN A 575 -5.09 8.83 22.41
N ALA A 576 -4.91 8.65 23.70
CA ALA A 576 -5.78 7.75 24.49
C ALA A 576 -7.22 8.24 24.57
N ILE A 577 -7.44 9.55 24.75
CA ILE A 577 -8.79 10.17 24.78
C ILE A 577 -9.48 10.05 23.42
N MET A 578 -8.74 10.21 22.33
CA MET A 578 -9.29 10.14 20.95
C MET A 578 -9.52 8.70 20.47
N ARG A 579 -9.05 7.69 21.20
CA ARG A 579 -9.26 6.28 20.82
C ARG A 579 -10.73 5.93 20.66
N GLY A 580 -11.05 5.18 19.61
CA GLY A 580 -12.43 4.80 19.28
C GLY A 580 -13.24 5.89 18.57
N HIS A 581 -12.64 7.05 18.33
CA HIS A 581 -13.21 8.13 17.51
C HIS A 581 -12.38 8.29 16.24
N ASN A 582 -13.04 8.40 15.09
CA ASN A 582 -12.37 8.72 13.82
C ASN A 582 -12.20 10.25 13.73
N ILE A 583 -11.15 10.76 14.38
CA ILE A 583 -10.84 12.19 14.42
C ILE A 583 -9.44 12.39 13.85
N ASP A 584 -9.35 13.19 12.81
CA ASP A 584 -8.09 13.68 12.27
C ASP A 584 -8.00 15.20 12.48
N ILE A 585 -6.90 15.66 13.07
CA ILE A 585 -6.65 17.08 13.36
C ILE A 585 -5.39 17.51 12.64
N ASN A 586 -5.56 18.42 11.68
CA ASN A 586 -4.46 19.04 10.94
C ASN A 586 -4.42 20.54 11.21
N ILE A 587 -3.24 21.08 11.45
CA ILE A 587 -2.97 22.53 11.57
C ILE A 587 -2.05 22.93 10.42
N ASN A 588 -2.50 23.86 9.58
CA ASN A 588 -1.78 24.34 8.40
C ASN A 588 -1.36 25.80 8.55
#